data_49062b6fcea1b7f747a59022850f136e
#
_entry.id   49062b6fcea1b7f747a59022850f136e
#
_cell.length_a   1.000
_cell.length_b   1.000
_cell.length_c   1.000
_cell.angle_alpha   90.00
_cell.angle_beta   90.00
_cell.angle_gamma   90.00
#
_symmetry.space_group_name_H-M   'P 1'
#
loop_
_entity.id
_entity.type
_entity.pdbx_description
1 polymer ?
#
loop_
_entity_poly.entity_id
_entity_poly.type
_entity_poly.pdbx_seq_one_letter_code
_entity_poly.pdbx_strand_id
1 'polypeptide(L)'
;MWPFKKRVASTFGFWLSGGGDLPVGYHRLLDCPEVAACIGRISSMISSATIYLMENTSKGDKRVQDALSRFVDIDPWPGHGTRYTWMSWIVTTLLGDGDGNAFVFPVYDGSMFSALVPMPGAVIVPDANGDDYTVLWRGRTLAADEVLHFRLSADTEYPWKGRGCRVQVSQVAASLRQTDELKRNLSSPKYKPPMVVSVNSDSDLSDDNKREKFRKKYLEDSDSGKPWILPADIAKVQQLRPLSLVDLAVKDTVELDRKTVAAIFGVPAFLLGVGSYNEKEFNCFVRTVILPICQSIEQELTLKLLRSERRYFKFNRRRLYALDLKELADINMAMSDRGYLCGDEVREDMDRDPAGLTTYEKLENYIPVDRLGDQKKLKDKEGDGNASK
;
A
#
# COMPACT_ATOMS: atom_id res chain seq x y z
N MET A 1 24.79 17.62 24.61
CA MET A 1 23.78 18.70 24.61
C MET A 1 24.02 19.56 23.40
N TRP A 2 23.19 19.39 22.34
CA TRP A 2 23.40 20.04 21.03
C TRP A 2 22.37 21.15 20.85
N PRO A 3 22.78 22.37 20.49
CA PRO A 3 21.84 23.49 20.35
C PRO A 3 21.12 23.43 18.99
N PHE A 4 19.83 23.18 19.02
CA PHE A 4 18.98 23.30 17.84
C PHE A 4 18.75 24.78 17.50
N LYS A 5 19.37 25.30 16.45
CA LYS A 5 18.90 26.52 15.79
C LYS A 5 17.78 26.18 14.83
N LYS A 6 16.58 26.69 15.10
CA LYS A 6 15.46 26.71 14.13
C LYS A 6 15.93 27.44 12.85
N ARG A 7 16.12 26.69 11.76
CA ARG A 7 16.27 27.27 10.44
C ARG A 7 14.92 27.19 9.73
N VAL A 8 14.49 28.31 9.18
CA VAL A 8 13.33 28.42 8.31
C VAL A 8 13.59 27.53 7.08
N ALA A 9 12.79 26.49 6.89
CA ALA A 9 12.84 25.68 5.70
C ALA A 9 12.40 26.53 4.50
N SER A 10 13.20 26.49 3.42
CA SER A 10 12.82 27.13 2.17
C SER A 10 11.51 26.51 1.66
N THR A 11 10.70 27.32 0.99
CA THR A 11 9.36 26.91 0.47
C THR A 11 9.42 25.64 -0.41
N PHE A 12 10.56 25.35 -1.01
CA PHE A 12 10.79 24.17 -1.85
C PHE A 12 11.00 22.87 -1.04
N GLY A 13 11.61 22.95 0.15
CA GLY A 13 11.78 21.82 1.07
C GLY A 13 10.49 21.33 1.72
N PHE A 14 9.45 22.13 1.65
CA PHE A 14 8.15 21.88 2.27
C PHE A 14 7.41 20.67 1.64
N TRP A 15 7.52 20.47 0.34
CA TRP A 15 6.77 19.45 -0.40
C TRP A 15 7.20 17.99 -0.14
N LEU A 16 8.38 17.80 0.41
CA LEU A 16 8.95 16.47 0.65
C LEU A 16 9.18 16.17 2.15
N SER A 17 9.00 17.18 3.01
CA SER A 17 9.23 17.05 4.44
C SER A 17 7.93 16.69 5.17
N GLY A 18 7.75 15.43 5.48
CA GLY A 18 6.61 14.92 6.26
C GLY A 18 6.60 15.32 7.75
N GLY A 19 7.15 16.47 8.13
CA GLY A 19 7.29 16.87 9.55
C GLY A 19 7.20 18.36 9.88
N GLY A 20 6.92 19.24 8.90
CA GLY A 20 6.67 20.66 9.16
C GLY A 20 5.19 20.95 9.36
N ASP A 21 4.85 22.07 10.03
CA ASP A 21 3.49 22.60 10.07
C ASP A 21 3.00 22.74 8.62
N LEU A 22 2.02 21.92 8.26
CA LEU A 22 1.40 21.93 6.93
C LEU A 22 0.62 23.22 6.78
N PRO A 23 0.58 23.86 5.57
CA PRO A 23 -0.25 25.03 5.35
C PRO A 23 -1.69 24.72 5.73
N VAL A 24 -2.41 25.76 6.17
CA VAL A 24 -3.84 25.65 6.50
C VAL A 24 -4.58 25.04 5.30
N GLY A 25 -5.23 23.89 5.50
CA GLY A 25 -5.92 23.13 4.45
C GLY A 25 -5.11 21.98 3.82
N TYR A 26 -3.84 21.82 4.15
CA TYR A 26 -3.07 20.66 3.72
C TYR A 26 -3.21 19.50 4.71
N HIS A 27 -3.69 18.38 4.21
CA HIS A 27 -3.81 17.15 5.00
C HIS A 27 -2.91 16.07 4.40
N ARG A 28 -2.34 15.21 5.26
CA ARG A 28 -1.60 14.05 4.80
C ARG A 28 -2.56 13.09 4.10
N LEU A 29 -2.09 12.40 3.07
CA LEU A 29 -2.89 11.37 2.39
C LEU A 29 -3.33 10.27 3.34
N LEU A 30 -2.47 9.91 4.28
CA LEU A 30 -2.73 8.88 5.31
C LEU A 30 -3.81 9.28 6.33
N ASP A 31 -4.22 10.55 6.39
CA ASP A 31 -5.33 10.98 7.24
C ASP A 31 -6.70 10.60 6.63
N CYS A 32 -6.75 10.23 5.34
CA CYS A 32 -7.94 9.68 4.71
C CYS A 32 -8.00 8.16 4.95
N PRO A 33 -9.05 7.65 5.62
CA PRO A 33 -9.13 6.23 6.00
C PRO A 33 -9.06 5.28 4.81
N GLU A 34 -9.68 5.62 3.67
CA GLU A 34 -9.70 4.81 2.47
C GLU A 34 -8.29 4.71 1.84
N VAL A 35 -7.58 5.84 1.81
CA VAL A 35 -6.19 5.89 1.32
C VAL A 35 -5.26 5.10 2.24
N ALA A 36 -5.39 5.32 3.55
CA ALA A 36 -4.61 4.59 4.55
C ALA A 36 -4.87 3.07 4.48
N ALA A 37 -6.12 2.66 4.23
CA ALA A 37 -6.46 1.25 4.04
C ALA A 37 -5.80 0.65 2.80
N CYS A 38 -5.81 1.34 1.63
CA CYS A 38 -5.12 0.89 0.41
C CYS A 38 -3.62 0.73 0.64
N ILE A 39 -2.97 1.78 1.15
CA ILE A 39 -1.53 1.79 1.42
C ILE A 39 -1.18 0.70 2.45
N GLY A 40 -1.98 0.57 3.52
CA GLY A 40 -1.80 -0.44 4.54
C GLY A 40 -1.88 -1.87 4.00
N ARG A 41 -2.78 -2.15 3.06
CA ARG A 41 -2.89 -3.47 2.41
C ARG A 41 -1.65 -3.79 1.57
N ILE A 42 -1.23 -2.88 0.70
CA ILE A 42 -0.02 -3.04 -0.11
C ILE A 42 1.21 -3.21 0.79
N SER A 43 1.37 -2.32 1.77
CA SER A 43 2.49 -2.34 2.70
C SER A 43 2.55 -3.65 3.50
N SER A 44 1.43 -4.10 4.06
CA SER A 44 1.35 -5.35 4.82
C SER A 44 1.74 -6.58 3.97
N MET A 45 1.28 -6.66 2.73
CA MET A 45 1.62 -7.76 1.83
C MET A 45 3.11 -7.81 1.51
N ILE A 46 3.70 -6.68 1.11
CA ILE A 46 5.13 -6.63 0.78
C ILE A 46 5.99 -6.88 2.02
N SER A 47 5.61 -6.31 3.16
CA SER A 47 6.37 -6.46 4.41
C SER A 47 6.33 -7.86 4.99
N SER A 48 5.27 -8.64 4.72
CA SER A 48 5.17 -10.04 5.15
C SER A 48 6.05 -10.99 4.32
N ALA A 49 6.40 -10.59 3.09
CA ALA A 49 7.24 -11.42 2.21
C ALA A 49 8.69 -11.48 2.69
N THR A 50 9.27 -12.69 2.75
CA THR A 50 10.67 -12.93 3.10
C THR A 50 11.59 -12.46 1.97
N ILE A 51 12.76 -11.94 2.31
CA ILE A 51 13.77 -11.52 1.34
C ILE A 51 14.91 -12.54 1.34
N TYR A 52 15.17 -13.15 0.20
CA TYR A 52 16.26 -14.11 0.02
C TYR A 52 17.44 -13.44 -0.65
N LEU A 53 18.65 -13.80 -0.21
CA LEU A 53 19.87 -13.56 -0.96
C LEU A 53 20.10 -14.78 -1.87
N MET A 54 20.15 -14.53 -3.17
CA MET A 54 20.33 -15.54 -4.20
C MET A 54 21.71 -15.40 -4.85
N GLU A 55 22.27 -16.50 -5.31
CA GLU A 55 23.49 -16.53 -6.08
C GLU A 55 23.28 -17.31 -7.38
N ASN A 56 23.56 -16.67 -8.49
CA ASN A 56 23.51 -17.30 -9.81
C ASN A 56 24.74 -18.18 -10.01
N THR A 57 24.52 -19.48 -10.17
CA THR A 57 25.55 -20.48 -10.38
C THR A 57 25.36 -21.18 -11.73
N SER A 58 26.37 -21.86 -12.24
CA SER A 58 26.29 -22.63 -13.48
C SER A 58 25.21 -23.74 -13.47
N LYS A 59 24.73 -24.12 -12.28
CA LYS A 59 23.66 -25.11 -12.07
C LYS A 59 22.30 -24.51 -11.75
N GLY A 60 22.16 -23.20 -11.86
CA GLY A 60 20.96 -22.45 -11.50
C GLY A 60 21.13 -21.58 -10.25
N ASP A 61 20.08 -20.88 -9.87
CA ASP A 61 20.08 -19.96 -8.75
C ASP A 61 19.98 -20.72 -7.42
N LYS A 62 20.85 -20.38 -6.48
CA LYS A 62 20.86 -20.95 -5.13
C LYS A 62 20.63 -19.89 -4.08
N ARG A 63 19.88 -20.24 -3.04
CA ARG A 63 19.72 -19.40 -1.86
C ARG A 63 20.99 -19.41 -1.02
N VAL A 64 21.48 -18.23 -0.67
CA VAL A 64 22.65 -18.03 0.19
C VAL A 64 22.17 -17.64 1.58
N GLN A 65 22.69 -18.31 2.60
CA GLN A 65 22.40 -18.00 4.01
C GLN A 65 23.72 -17.56 4.67
N ASP A 66 23.97 -16.27 4.64
CA ASP A 66 25.12 -15.64 5.28
C ASP A 66 24.69 -14.50 6.22
N ALA A 67 25.64 -13.81 6.83
CA ALA A 67 25.38 -12.71 7.74
C ALA A 67 24.59 -11.57 7.08
N LEU A 68 24.84 -11.30 5.79
CA LEU A 68 24.11 -10.25 5.04
C LEU A 68 22.67 -10.68 4.76
N SER A 69 22.43 -11.94 4.39
CA SER A 69 21.10 -12.49 4.21
C SER A 69 20.27 -12.34 5.50
N ARG A 70 20.85 -12.74 6.64
CA ARG A 70 20.20 -12.61 7.94
C ARG A 70 19.94 -11.14 8.31
N PHE A 71 20.89 -10.25 8.05
CA PHE A 71 20.76 -8.82 8.32
C PHE A 71 19.58 -8.22 7.57
N VAL A 72 19.50 -8.43 6.27
CA VAL A 72 18.41 -7.83 5.44
C VAL A 72 17.06 -8.46 5.74
N ASP A 73 17.00 -9.77 5.99
CA ASP A 73 15.73 -10.49 6.16
C ASP A 73 15.16 -10.43 7.58
N ILE A 74 15.97 -10.19 8.60
CA ILE A 74 15.50 -10.23 9.99
C ILE A 74 15.59 -8.86 10.66
N ASP A 75 16.77 -8.25 10.68
CA ASP A 75 17.05 -7.05 11.46
C ASP A 75 17.88 -6.02 10.68
N PRO A 76 17.30 -5.39 9.66
CA PRO A 76 18.00 -4.36 8.88
C PRO A 76 18.23 -3.06 9.63
N TRP A 77 17.53 -2.84 10.75
CA TRP A 77 17.64 -1.63 11.58
C TRP A 77 17.72 -1.99 13.05
N PRO A 78 18.86 -2.48 13.52
CA PRO A 78 19.06 -3.02 14.86
C PRO A 78 18.60 -2.08 15.98
N GLY A 79 17.87 -2.64 16.93
CA GLY A 79 17.34 -1.91 18.08
C GLY A 79 16.11 -1.02 17.83
N HIS A 80 15.58 -0.95 16.60
CA HIS A 80 14.47 -0.07 16.26
C HIS A 80 13.27 -0.81 15.66
N GLY A 81 13.41 -2.06 15.29
CA GLY A 81 12.32 -2.86 14.75
C GLY A 81 12.79 -3.97 13.85
N THR A 82 11.84 -4.81 13.46
CA THR A 82 12.10 -5.94 12.57
C THR A 82 12.08 -5.51 11.10
N ARG A 83 12.51 -6.42 10.19
CA ARG A 83 12.34 -6.25 8.74
C ARG A 83 10.92 -5.85 8.36
N TYR A 84 9.90 -6.43 8.99
CA TYR A 84 8.51 -6.10 8.71
C TYR A 84 8.21 -4.60 8.92
N THR A 85 8.58 -4.05 10.07
CA THR A 85 8.34 -2.64 10.38
C THR A 85 9.17 -1.71 9.50
N TRP A 86 10.41 -2.09 9.22
CA TRP A 86 11.31 -1.36 8.32
C TRP A 86 10.77 -1.30 6.89
N MET A 87 10.37 -2.44 6.33
CA MET A 87 9.79 -2.54 4.99
C MET A 87 8.44 -1.83 4.91
N SER A 88 7.61 -1.96 5.96
CA SER A 88 6.33 -1.27 6.04
C SER A 88 6.50 0.24 5.98
N TRP A 89 7.53 0.77 6.67
CA TRP A 89 7.84 2.20 6.59
C TRP A 89 8.22 2.62 5.16
N ILE A 90 9.09 1.85 4.48
CA ILE A 90 9.50 2.13 3.10
C ILE A 90 8.30 2.20 2.17
N VAL A 91 7.48 1.15 2.17
CA VAL A 91 6.32 1.05 1.26
C VAL A 91 5.27 2.11 1.56
N THR A 92 4.99 2.37 2.84
CA THR A 92 4.06 3.43 3.25
C THR A 92 4.57 4.81 2.84
N THR A 93 5.87 5.06 2.94
CA THR A 93 6.48 6.31 2.49
C THR A 93 6.41 6.44 0.97
N LEU A 94 6.74 5.38 0.22
CA LEU A 94 6.66 5.34 -1.24
C LEU A 94 5.27 5.69 -1.77
N LEU A 95 4.24 5.12 -1.17
CA LEU A 95 2.85 5.28 -1.64
C LEU A 95 2.16 6.51 -1.06
N GLY A 96 2.65 7.03 0.06
CA GLY A 96 2.07 8.15 0.78
C GLY A 96 2.87 9.43 0.66
N ASP A 97 3.48 9.83 1.77
CA ASP A 97 4.12 11.15 1.92
C ASP A 97 5.34 11.36 1.01
N GLY A 98 6.05 10.30 0.61
CA GLY A 98 7.22 10.35 -0.26
C GLY A 98 6.88 10.51 -1.74
N ASP A 99 5.62 10.40 -2.11
CA ASP A 99 5.13 10.55 -3.50
C ASP A 99 5.98 9.81 -4.52
N GLY A 100 6.14 8.52 -4.31
CA GLY A 100 6.92 7.64 -5.16
C GLY A 100 8.40 7.52 -4.79
N ASN A 101 8.86 8.15 -3.70
CA ASN A 101 10.25 8.13 -3.26
C ASN A 101 10.36 7.74 -1.78
N ALA A 102 11.32 6.88 -1.45
CA ALA A 102 11.70 6.59 -0.07
C ALA A 102 13.21 6.41 0.02
N PHE A 103 13.81 6.94 1.09
CA PHE A 103 15.25 6.95 1.28
C PHE A 103 15.65 6.20 2.53
N VAL A 104 16.76 5.46 2.43
CA VAL A 104 17.38 4.75 3.53
C VAL A 104 18.88 5.00 3.50
N PHE A 105 19.46 5.34 4.65
CA PHE A 105 20.89 5.58 4.78
C PHE A 105 21.58 4.30 5.27
N PRO A 106 22.51 3.72 4.50
CA PRO A 106 23.30 2.58 4.94
C PRO A 106 24.42 3.03 5.88
N VAL A 107 24.46 2.46 7.07
CA VAL A 107 25.52 2.68 8.05
C VAL A 107 26.46 1.49 8.01
N TYR A 108 27.75 1.79 8.00
CA TYR A 108 28.83 0.80 7.95
C TYR A 108 29.57 0.74 9.28
N ASP A 109 29.96 -0.46 9.67
CA ASP A 109 30.97 -0.71 10.69
C ASP A 109 32.15 -1.43 10.04
N GLY A 110 33.21 -0.69 9.76
CA GLY A 110 34.29 -1.16 8.92
C GLY A 110 33.84 -1.43 7.47
N SER A 111 33.90 -2.70 7.06
CA SER A 111 33.47 -3.13 5.72
C SER A 111 32.07 -3.79 5.66
N MET A 112 31.41 -3.93 6.81
CA MET A 112 30.11 -4.59 6.92
C MET A 112 29.00 -3.55 7.19
N PHE A 113 27.78 -3.89 6.74
CA PHE A 113 26.60 -3.09 7.07
C PHE A 113 26.24 -3.28 8.55
N SER A 114 26.05 -2.16 9.25
CA SER A 114 25.63 -2.12 10.64
C SER A 114 24.14 -1.80 10.79
N ALA A 115 23.62 -0.89 9.97
CA ALA A 115 22.20 -0.53 9.97
C ALA A 115 21.76 0.06 8.62
N LEU A 116 20.49 -0.13 8.29
CA LEU A 116 19.79 0.54 7.19
C LEU A 116 18.76 1.51 7.79
N VAL A 117 19.17 2.76 7.97
CA VAL A 117 18.42 3.77 8.72
C VAL A 117 17.41 4.46 7.83
N PRO A 118 16.09 4.37 8.09
CA PRO A 118 15.08 5.13 7.39
C PRO A 118 15.33 6.65 7.51
N MET A 119 15.08 7.38 6.42
CA MET A 119 15.32 8.82 6.33
C MET A 119 13.99 9.61 6.23
N PRO A 120 13.21 9.71 7.32
CA PRO A 120 11.99 10.50 7.29
C PRO A 120 12.29 11.97 7.03
N GLY A 121 11.50 12.60 6.14
CA GLY A 121 11.69 14.00 5.78
C GLY A 121 12.94 14.28 4.95
N ALA A 122 13.51 13.28 4.28
CA ALA A 122 14.55 13.48 3.28
C ALA A 122 13.98 14.25 2.08
N VAL A 123 14.75 15.19 1.54
CA VAL A 123 14.36 16.07 0.43
C VAL A 123 15.32 15.89 -0.72
N ILE A 124 14.77 15.67 -1.91
CA ILE A 124 15.56 15.65 -3.15
C ILE A 124 15.87 17.09 -3.57
N VAL A 125 17.14 17.35 -3.83
CA VAL A 125 17.61 18.61 -4.38
C VAL A 125 18.25 18.31 -5.73
N PRO A 126 17.61 18.67 -6.85
CA PRO A 126 18.17 18.50 -8.18
C PRO A 126 19.46 19.32 -8.32
N ASP A 127 20.40 18.82 -9.11
CA ASP A 127 21.57 19.59 -9.54
C ASP A 127 21.14 20.72 -10.48
N ALA A 128 22.05 21.69 -10.70
CA ALA A 128 21.79 22.86 -11.52
C ALA A 128 21.39 22.53 -12.97
N ASN A 129 21.88 21.40 -13.49
CA ASN A 129 21.56 20.91 -14.83
C ASN A 129 20.33 19.97 -14.87
N GLY A 130 19.85 19.48 -13.71
CA GLY A 130 18.75 18.52 -13.62
C GLY A 130 19.12 17.06 -13.95
N ASP A 131 20.38 16.77 -14.25
CA ASP A 131 20.84 15.44 -14.65
C ASP A 131 21.06 14.52 -13.45
N ASP A 132 21.33 15.09 -12.27
CA ASP A 132 21.60 14.37 -11.02
C ASP A 132 20.92 15.08 -9.84
N TYR A 133 21.01 14.48 -8.65
CA TYR A 133 20.40 15.01 -7.44
C TYR A 133 21.22 14.68 -6.21
N THR A 134 21.01 15.48 -5.17
CA THR A 134 21.47 15.20 -3.82
C THR A 134 20.29 15.07 -2.87
N VAL A 135 20.50 14.39 -1.75
CA VAL A 135 19.47 14.19 -0.72
C VAL A 135 19.82 15.00 0.52
N LEU A 136 18.97 15.96 0.85
CA LEU A 136 19.09 16.74 2.06
C LEU A 136 18.35 16.05 3.20
N TRP A 137 19.06 15.65 4.26
CA TRP A 137 18.48 15.01 5.42
C TRP A 137 19.14 15.49 6.72
N ARG A 138 18.33 15.95 7.66
CA ARG A 138 18.80 16.48 8.97
C ARG A 138 19.96 17.47 8.88
N GLY A 139 19.94 18.32 7.83
CA GLY A 139 20.97 19.33 7.58
C GLY A 139 22.27 18.80 6.95
N ARG A 140 22.29 17.54 6.54
CA ARG A 140 23.37 16.94 5.75
C ARG A 140 22.93 16.80 4.31
N THR A 141 23.83 17.10 3.39
CA THR A 141 23.66 16.82 1.95
C THR A 141 24.42 15.54 1.65
N LEU A 142 23.69 14.56 1.10
CA LEU A 142 24.20 13.23 0.76
C LEU A 142 24.11 13.07 -0.77
N ALA A 143 25.09 12.43 -1.38
CA ALA A 143 25.06 12.11 -2.79
C ALA A 143 24.07 10.94 -3.06
N ALA A 144 23.62 10.83 -4.30
CA ALA A 144 22.66 9.81 -4.72
C ALA A 144 23.19 8.37 -4.54
N ASP A 145 24.51 8.18 -4.59
CA ASP A 145 25.18 6.90 -4.39
C ASP A 145 25.37 6.52 -2.92
N GLU A 146 25.33 7.49 -2.00
CA GLU A 146 25.46 7.25 -0.55
C GLU A 146 24.18 6.76 0.10
N VAL A 147 23.04 6.77 -0.60
CA VAL A 147 21.73 6.40 -0.07
C VAL A 147 21.06 5.33 -0.91
N LEU A 148 20.22 4.50 -0.29
CA LEU A 148 19.26 3.69 -1.03
C LEU A 148 18.07 4.58 -1.37
N HIS A 149 17.75 4.68 -2.66
CA HIS A 149 16.63 5.45 -3.17
C HIS A 149 15.60 4.52 -3.82
N PHE A 150 14.63 4.10 -3.03
CA PHE A 150 13.51 3.33 -3.54
C PHE A 150 12.57 4.23 -4.34
N ARG A 151 12.18 3.78 -5.54
CA ARG A 151 11.35 4.54 -6.49
C ARG A 151 10.18 3.71 -6.96
N LEU A 152 9.00 4.32 -7.05
CA LEU A 152 7.81 3.62 -7.51
C LEU A 152 7.74 3.57 -9.05
N SER A 153 7.76 4.72 -9.69
CA SER A 153 7.73 4.89 -11.15
C SER A 153 8.65 6.04 -11.52
N ALA A 154 9.20 6.04 -12.71
CA ALA A 154 10.03 7.15 -13.15
C ALA A 154 9.16 8.40 -13.44
N ASP A 155 9.62 9.55 -12.99
CA ASP A 155 9.04 10.82 -13.39
C ASP A 155 9.40 11.13 -14.86
N THR A 156 8.53 11.83 -15.58
CA THR A 156 8.74 12.13 -17.00
C THR A 156 9.75 13.26 -17.24
N GLU A 157 9.89 14.17 -16.29
CA GLU A 157 10.81 15.30 -16.37
C GLU A 157 12.16 14.96 -15.77
N TYR A 158 12.15 14.24 -14.64
CA TYR A 158 13.33 13.79 -13.91
C TYR A 158 13.34 12.26 -13.78
N PRO A 159 13.91 11.50 -14.75
CA PRO A 159 13.83 10.04 -14.76
C PRO A 159 14.43 9.35 -13.53
N TRP A 160 15.34 10.01 -12.83
CA TRP A 160 15.92 9.54 -11.57
C TRP A 160 15.01 9.72 -10.37
N LYS A 161 13.92 10.48 -10.48
CA LYS A 161 12.93 10.72 -9.43
C LYS A 161 11.78 9.73 -9.57
N GLY A 162 11.27 9.25 -8.45
CA GLY A 162 10.04 8.46 -8.41
C GLY A 162 8.81 9.36 -8.53
N ARG A 163 7.75 8.83 -9.14
CA ARG A 163 6.44 9.48 -9.26
C ARG A 163 5.37 8.67 -8.54
N GLY A 164 4.69 9.29 -7.59
CA GLY A 164 3.54 8.72 -6.88
C GLY A 164 2.20 9.16 -7.46
N CYS A 165 1.14 8.88 -6.73
CA CYS A 165 -0.24 9.18 -7.10
C CYS A 165 -0.87 10.28 -6.21
N ARG A 166 -0.05 11.09 -5.55
CA ARG A 166 -0.49 12.10 -4.58
C ARG A 166 -1.49 13.09 -5.16
N VAL A 167 -1.21 13.61 -6.36
CA VAL A 167 -2.07 14.59 -7.01
C VAL A 167 -3.45 14.00 -7.31
N GLN A 168 -3.49 12.80 -7.87
CA GLN A 168 -4.73 12.11 -8.22
C GLN A 168 -5.57 11.77 -6.99
N VAL A 169 -4.92 11.26 -5.96
CA VAL A 169 -5.60 10.85 -4.71
C VAL A 169 -6.07 12.03 -3.90
N SER A 170 -5.36 13.17 -3.91
CA SER A 170 -5.71 14.34 -3.09
C SER A 170 -7.09 14.91 -3.41
N GLN A 171 -7.50 14.89 -4.68
CA GLN A 171 -8.83 15.37 -5.10
C GLN A 171 -9.94 14.47 -4.57
N VAL A 172 -9.78 13.14 -4.68
CA VAL A 172 -10.78 12.17 -4.19
C VAL A 172 -10.84 12.18 -2.67
N ALA A 173 -9.69 12.29 -2.00
CA ALA A 173 -9.63 12.42 -0.54
C ALA A 173 -10.32 13.69 -0.04
N ALA A 174 -10.26 14.80 -0.79
CA ALA A 174 -10.99 16.03 -0.46
C ALA A 174 -12.51 15.82 -0.58
N SER A 175 -12.99 15.14 -1.63
CA SER A 175 -14.41 14.79 -1.80
C SER A 175 -14.92 13.93 -0.65
N LEU A 176 -14.18 12.87 -0.27
CA LEU A 176 -14.54 12.00 0.85
C LEU A 176 -14.66 12.79 2.18
N ARG A 177 -13.73 13.72 2.45
CA ARG A 177 -13.77 14.56 3.65
C ARG A 177 -14.98 15.48 3.67
N GLN A 178 -15.27 16.15 2.55
CA GLN A 178 -16.47 17.00 2.44
C GLN A 178 -17.74 16.19 2.72
N THR A 179 -17.79 14.97 2.23
CA THR A 179 -18.91 14.06 2.46
C THR A 179 -19.01 13.66 3.93
N ASP A 180 -17.91 13.40 4.60
CA ASP A 180 -17.90 13.08 6.03
C ASP A 180 -18.26 14.29 6.91
N GLU A 181 -17.81 15.48 6.54
CA GLU A 181 -18.23 16.72 7.20
C GLU A 181 -19.73 16.95 7.03
N LEU A 182 -20.27 16.75 5.83
CA LEU A 182 -21.70 16.83 5.56
C LEU A 182 -22.50 15.86 6.45
N LYS A 183 -22.05 14.59 6.53
CA LYS A 183 -22.68 13.59 7.42
C LYS A 183 -22.65 14.03 8.87
N ARG A 184 -21.50 14.50 9.37
CA ARG A 184 -21.35 14.98 10.74
C ARG A 184 -22.29 16.17 11.02
N ASN A 185 -22.37 17.11 10.09
CA ASN A 185 -23.23 18.29 10.21
C ASN A 185 -24.70 17.88 10.24
N LEU A 186 -25.14 16.98 9.37
CA LEU A 186 -26.53 16.50 9.32
C LEU A 186 -26.90 15.63 10.56
N SER A 187 -25.91 14.92 11.12
CA SER A 187 -26.10 14.09 12.33
C SER A 187 -25.92 14.88 13.62
N SER A 188 -25.52 16.14 13.55
CA SER A 188 -25.30 16.98 14.72
C SER A 188 -26.63 17.38 15.37
N PRO A 189 -26.76 17.35 16.71
CA PRO A 189 -27.92 17.86 17.41
C PRO A 189 -28.15 19.38 17.17
N LYS A 190 -27.11 20.08 16.69
CA LYS A 190 -27.18 21.52 16.33
C LYS A 190 -27.69 21.74 14.92
N TYR A 191 -27.97 20.68 14.14
CA TYR A 191 -28.54 20.84 12.81
C TYR A 191 -29.92 21.43 12.86
N LYS A 192 -30.04 22.63 12.33
CA LYS A 192 -31.34 23.31 12.17
C LYS A 192 -31.80 23.10 10.72
N PRO A 193 -32.91 22.42 10.47
CA PRO A 193 -33.43 22.29 9.11
C PRO A 193 -33.74 23.67 8.53
N PRO A 194 -33.54 23.86 7.22
CA PRO A 194 -33.87 25.14 6.60
C PRO A 194 -35.34 25.46 6.77
N MET A 195 -35.61 26.63 7.30
CA MET A 195 -36.98 27.13 7.57
C MET A 195 -37.18 28.45 6.89
N VAL A 196 -38.39 28.63 6.36
CA VAL A 196 -38.86 29.92 5.87
C VAL A 196 -39.80 30.49 6.89
N VAL A 197 -39.42 31.61 7.46
CA VAL A 197 -40.30 32.41 8.34
C VAL A 197 -40.94 33.50 7.49
N SER A 198 -42.21 33.32 7.16
CA SER A 198 -42.99 34.35 6.48
C SER A 198 -43.58 35.29 7.51
N VAL A 199 -43.23 36.54 7.42
CA VAL A 199 -43.70 37.60 8.34
C VAL A 199 -44.79 38.41 7.65
N ASN A 200 -45.83 38.80 8.39
CA ASN A 200 -46.93 39.56 7.85
C ASN A 200 -46.45 40.95 7.41
N SER A 201 -46.96 41.47 6.31
CA SER A 201 -46.53 42.76 5.72
C SER A 201 -46.77 43.99 6.63
N ASP A 202 -47.63 43.84 7.61
CA ASP A 202 -47.92 44.91 8.62
C ASP A 202 -46.88 44.94 9.74
N SER A 203 -45.95 44.00 9.84
CA SER A 203 -44.87 44.04 10.80
C SER A 203 -43.73 44.90 10.25
N ASP A 204 -43.39 45.99 11.02
CA ASP A 204 -42.30 46.92 10.69
C ASP A 204 -40.90 46.24 10.79
N LEU A 205 -40.66 45.19 9.97
CA LEU A 205 -39.42 44.43 9.84
C LEU A 205 -38.63 44.78 8.57
N SER A 206 -38.88 45.98 8.04
CA SER A 206 -38.20 46.51 6.86
C SER A 206 -36.72 46.86 7.14
N ASP A 207 -36.34 47.07 8.40
CA ASP A 207 -35.01 47.45 8.84
C ASP A 207 -34.19 46.23 9.29
N ASP A 208 -32.94 46.12 8.83
CA ASP A 208 -32.03 45.01 9.15
C ASP A 208 -31.78 44.88 10.66
N ASN A 209 -31.72 45.99 11.38
CA ASN A 209 -31.59 46.00 12.85
C ASN A 209 -32.79 45.38 13.56
N LYS A 210 -34.01 45.59 13.04
CA LYS A 210 -35.24 45.01 13.58
C LYS A 210 -35.34 43.53 13.26
N ARG A 211 -34.88 43.10 12.04
CA ARG A 211 -34.77 41.69 11.67
C ARG A 211 -33.79 40.93 12.57
N GLU A 212 -32.66 41.55 12.90
CA GLU A 212 -31.67 40.94 13.77
C GLU A 212 -32.13 40.82 15.22
N LYS A 213 -32.86 41.85 15.74
CA LYS A 213 -33.51 41.78 17.06
C LYS A 213 -34.59 40.70 17.11
N PHE A 214 -35.38 40.56 16.05
CA PHE A 214 -36.39 39.50 15.94
C PHE A 214 -35.72 38.12 15.91
N ARG A 215 -34.64 37.97 15.12
CA ARG A 215 -33.88 36.75 15.07
C ARG A 215 -33.30 36.34 16.43
N LYS A 216 -32.70 37.31 17.14
CA LYS A 216 -32.14 37.07 18.49
C LYS A 216 -33.25 36.76 19.50
N LYS A 217 -34.37 37.41 19.46
CA LYS A 217 -35.43 37.23 20.44
C LYS A 217 -36.24 35.94 20.27
N TYR A 218 -36.45 35.48 19.04
CA TYR A 218 -37.36 34.38 18.76
C TYR A 218 -36.69 33.16 18.11
N LEU A 219 -35.51 33.31 17.51
CA LEU A 219 -34.85 32.24 16.74
C LEU A 219 -33.50 31.79 17.33
N GLU A 220 -32.78 32.61 18.08
CA GLU A 220 -31.49 32.28 18.67
C GLU A 220 -31.58 31.55 20.01
N ASP A 221 -32.68 31.69 20.75
CA ASP A 221 -32.86 31.10 22.08
C ASP A 221 -33.22 29.60 22.07
N SER A 222 -33.20 28.98 20.89
CA SER A 222 -33.42 27.52 20.77
C SER A 222 -32.09 26.74 20.78
N ASP A 223 -31.37 26.83 21.87
CA ASP A 223 -30.35 25.81 22.16
C ASP A 223 -31.04 24.46 22.44
N SER A 224 -30.70 23.49 21.62
CA SER A 224 -31.01 22.06 21.81
C SER A 224 -32.51 21.71 21.99
N GLY A 225 -33.23 21.63 20.87
CA GLY A 225 -34.45 20.81 20.80
C GLY A 225 -35.72 21.38 21.47
N LYS A 226 -35.70 22.62 21.95
CA LYS A 226 -36.90 23.27 22.46
C LYS A 226 -37.78 23.79 21.31
N PRO A 227 -39.11 23.57 21.35
CA PRO A 227 -40.00 24.07 20.31
C PRO A 227 -40.02 25.60 20.30
N TRP A 228 -40.02 26.21 19.13
CA TRP A 228 -40.18 27.64 18.98
C TRP A 228 -41.63 28.04 19.20
N ILE A 229 -41.82 29.00 20.06
CA ILE A 229 -43.15 29.57 20.32
C ILE A 229 -43.19 30.92 19.65
N LEU A 230 -43.88 31.01 18.52
CA LEU A 230 -44.07 32.23 17.74
C LEU A 230 -45.58 32.61 17.80
N PRO A 231 -45.92 33.90 18.03
CA PRO A 231 -47.30 34.35 17.92
C PRO A 231 -47.79 34.15 16.48
N ALA A 232 -48.95 33.51 16.31
CA ALA A 232 -49.51 33.18 15.00
C ALA A 232 -49.82 34.40 14.11
N ASP A 233 -50.02 35.53 14.75
CA ASP A 233 -50.34 36.81 14.07
C ASP A 233 -49.11 37.49 13.46
N ILE A 234 -47.91 37.13 13.92
CA ILE A 234 -46.66 37.80 13.51
C ILE A 234 -45.93 37.03 12.44
N ALA A 235 -45.90 35.70 12.51
CA ALA A 235 -45.12 34.90 11.56
C ALA A 235 -45.68 33.49 11.34
N LYS A 236 -45.65 33.05 10.09
CA LYS A 236 -45.91 31.65 9.71
C LYS A 236 -44.56 30.97 9.42
N VAL A 237 -44.30 29.90 10.14
CA VAL A 237 -43.09 29.10 9.94
C VAL A 237 -43.42 27.93 9.00
N GLN A 238 -42.80 27.91 7.86
CA GLN A 238 -42.86 26.78 6.94
C GLN A 238 -41.54 26.02 7.04
N GLN A 239 -41.59 24.83 7.60
CA GLN A 239 -40.42 23.93 7.61
C GLN A 239 -40.27 23.36 6.21
N LEU A 240 -39.16 23.68 5.55
CA LEU A 240 -38.78 23.01 4.33
C LEU A 240 -38.36 21.56 4.69
N ARG A 241 -38.79 20.60 3.87
CA ARG A 241 -38.38 19.20 4.04
C ARG A 241 -36.84 19.15 4.05
N PRO A 242 -36.22 18.72 5.15
CA PRO A 242 -34.77 18.59 5.18
C PRO A 242 -34.37 17.57 4.12
N LEU A 243 -33.34 17.87 3.36
CA LEU A 243 -32.71 16.89 2.45
C LEU A 243 -32.18 15.73 3.30
N SER A 244 -32.62 14.52 2.98
CA SER A 244 -32.09 13.32 3.62
C SER A 244 -30.75 12.94 3.01
N LEU A 245 -29.94 12.15 3.73
CA LEU A 245 -28.69 11.58 3.17
C LEU A 245 -28.95 10.74 1.91
N VAL A 246 -30.16 10.18 1.78
CA VAL A 246 -30.61 9.42 0.61
C VAL A 246 -30.89 10.36 -0.57
N ASP A 247 -31.56 11.51 -0.30
CA ASP A 247 -31.84 12.52 -1.33
C ASP A 247 -30.55 13.11 -1.92
N LEU A 248 -29.47 13.14 -1.14
CA LEU A 248 -28.15 13.62 -1.57
C LEU A 248 -27.30 12.53 -2.22
N ALA A 249 -27.82 11.29 -2.38
CA ALA A 249 -27.09 10.13 -2.94
C ALA A 249 -25.68 9.94 -2.30
N VAL A 250 -25.53 10.30 -1.02
CA VAL A 250 -24.25 10.30 -0.31
C VAL A 250 -23.63 8.91 -0.26
N LYS A 251 -24.46 7.86 -0.16
CA LYS A 251 -23.98 6.48 -0.13
C LYS A 251 -23.31 6.11 -1.44
N ASP A 252 -23.92 6.43 -2.56
CA ASP A 252 -23.42 6.06 -3.89
C ASP A 252 -22.15 6.85 -4.23
N THR A 253 -22.10 8.13 -3.83
CA THR A 253 -20.90 8.97 -3.99
C THR A 253 -19.72 8.40 -3.20
N VAL A 254 -19.91 8.03 -1.93
CA VAL A 254 -18.85 7.45 -1.10
C VAL A 254 -18.37 6.10 -1.67
N GLU A 255 -19.29 5.26 -2.16
CA GLU A 255 -18.91 4.00 -2.78
C GLU A 255 -18.12 4.22 -4.08
N LEU A 256 -18.51 5.19 -4.89
CA LEU A 256 -17.77 5.58 -6.09
C LEU A 256 -16.38 6.11 -5.75
N ASP A 257 -16.27 6.99 -4.77
CA ASP A 257 -15.00 7.56 -4.33
C ASP A 257 -14.06 6.47 -3.77
N ARG A 258 -14.58 5.50 -3.02
CA ARG A 258 -13.82 4.32 -2.55
C ARG A 258 -13.31 3.47 -3.71
N LYS A 259 -14.16 3.21 -4.71
CA LYS A 259 -13.74 2.50 -5.93
C LYS A 259 -12.67 3.27 -6.70
N THR A 260 -12.78 4.59 -6.74
CA THR A 260 -11.80 5.45 -7.40
C THR A 260 -10.45 5.43 -6.68
N VAL A 261 -10.42 5.53 -5.34
CA VAL A 261 -9.19 5.38 -4.56
C VAL A 261 -8.59 4.00 -4.79
N ALA A 262 -9.41 2.94 -4.72
CA ALA A 262 -8.98 1.57 -4.99
C ALA A 262 -8.34 1.43 -6.38
N ALA A 263 -8.95 2.01 -7.42
CA ALA A 263 -8.46 1.98 -8.79
C ALA A 263 -7.13 2.74 -8.97
N ILE A 264 -6.95 3.89 -8.31
CA ILE A 264 -5.70 4.66 -8.37
C ILE A 264 -4.53 3.86 -7.80
N PHE A 265 -4.74 3.15 -6.68
CA PHE A 265 -3.73 2.27 -6.09
C PHE A 265 -3.67 0.88 -6.72
N GLY A 266 -4.57 0.57 -7.65
CA GLY A 266 -4.70 -0.74 -8.27
C GLY A 266 -5.13 -1.84 -7.28
N VAL A 267 -5.74 -1.48 -6.15
CA VAL A 267 -6.20 -2.41 -5.12
C VAL A 267 -7.62 -2.88 -5.46
N PRO A 268 -7.93 -4.18 -5.40
CA PRO A 268 -9.29 -4.67 -5.59
C PRO A 268 -10.27 -4.04 -4.60
N ALA A 269 -11.43 -3.59 -5.08
CA ALA A 269 -12.41 -2.87 -4.26
C ALA A 269 -12.93 -3.69 -3.06
N PHE A 270 -12.98 -5.02 -3.19
CA PHE A 270 -13.39 -5.88 -2.07
C PHE A 270 -12.47 -5.82 -0.85
N LEU A 271 -11.18 -5.49 -1.04
CA LEU A 271 -10.24 -5.25 0.08
C LEU A 271 -10.56 -3.99 0.89
N LEU A 272 -11.36 -3.09 0.32
CA LEU A 272 -11.92 -1.90 0.98
C LEU A 272 -13.37 -2.11 1.46
N GLY A 273 -13.86 -3.34 1.42
CA GLY A 273 -15.21 -3.67 1.84
C GLY A 273 -16.30 -3.34 0.80
N VAL A 274 -15.95 -3.23 -0.47
CA VAL A 274 -16.90 -2.97 -1.57
C VAL A 274 -16.91 -4.15 -2.53
N GLY A 275 -18.03 -4.88 -2.60
CA GLY A 275 -18.17 -6.08 -3.43
C GLY A 275 -17.85 -7.38 -2.70
N SER A 276 -17.64 -8.47 -3.45
CA SER A 276 -17.32 -9.81 -2.96
C SER A 276 -15.89 -10.21 -3.29
N TYR A 277 -15.33 -11.13 -2.50
CA TYR A 277 -14.00 -11.68 -2.74
C TYR A 277 -13.90 -12.35 -4.12
N ASN A 278 -12.84 -12.04 -4.84
CA ASN A 278 -12.52 -12.63 -6.13
C ASN A 278 -11.02 -12.95 -6.18
N GLU A 279 -10.70 -14.23 -6.22
CA GLU A 279 -9.32 -14.73 -6.23
C GLU A 279 -8.55 -14.27 -7.47
N LYS A 280 -9.19 -14.26 -8.64
CA LYS A 280 -8.56 -13.82 -9.90
C LYS A 280 -8.18 -12.35 -9.85
N GLU A 281 -9.04 -11.51 -9.30
CA GLU A 281 -8.74 -10.09 -9.08
C GLU A 281 -7.61 -9.91 -8.07
N PHE A 282 -7.60 -10.70 -7.00
CA PHE A 282 -6.51 -10.68 -6.03
C PHE A 282 -5.18 -11.07 -6.66
N ASN A 283 -5.14 -12.16 -7.42
CA ASN A 283 -3.92 -12.60 -8.10
C ASN A 283 -3.48 -11.63 -9.21
N CYS A 284 -4.43 -10.95 -9.87
CA CYS A 284 -4.13 -9.85 -10.79
C CYS A 284 -3.47 -8.68 -10.05
N PHE A 285 -4.01 -8.26 -8.91
CA PHE A 285 -3.42 -7.23 -8.05
C PHE A 285 -2.00 -7.56 -7.62
N VAL A 286 -1.75 -8.80 -7.20
CA VAL A 286 -0.39 -9.26 -6.87
C VAL A 286 0.56 -9.06 -8.05
N ARG A 287 0.15 -9.48 -9.26
CA ARG A 287 0.99 -9.39 -10.46
C ARG A 287 1.24 -7.97 -10.93
N THR A 288 0.23 -7.11 -10.87
CA THR A 288 0.28 -5.78 -11.49
C THR A 288 0.73 -4.68 -10.54
N VAL A 289 0.58 -4.86 -9.23
CA VAL A 289 0.92 -3.83 -8.23
C VAL A 289 2.02 -4.31 -7.29
N ILE A 290 1.82 -5.46 -6.63
CA ILE A 290 2.73 -5.91 -5.58
C ILE A 290 4.09 -6.32 -6.15
N LEU A 291 4.11 -7.16 -7.18
CA LEU A 291 5.37 -7.65 -7.76
C LEU A 291 6.24 -6.56 -8.38
N PRO A 292 5.73 -5.56 -9.12
CA PRO A 292 6.55 -4.45 -9.60
C PRO A 292 7.21 -3.64 -8.49
N ILE A 293 6.49 -3.38 -7.39
CA ILE A 293 7.07 -2.69 -6.22
C ILE A 293 8.17 -3.55 -5.58
N CYS A 294 7.90 -4.84 -5.36
CA CYS A 294 8.91 -5.78 -4.86
C CYS A 294 10.16 -5.77 -5.76
N GLN A 295 9.98 -5.82 -7.08
CA GLN A 295 11.08 -5.85 -8.04
C GLN A 295 11.91 -4.56 -8.00
N SER A 296 11.28 -3.39 -7.88
CA SER A 296 11.99 -2.13 -7.71
C SER A 296 12.85 -2.12 -6.43
N ILE A 297 12.31 -2.66 -5.33
CA ILE A 297 13.04 -2.79 -4.07
C ILE A 297 14.19 -3.81 -4.19
N GLU A 298 13.94 -4.98 -4.81
CA GLU A 298 14.97 -6.00 -5.08
C GLU A 298 16.17 -5.41 -5.83
N GLN A 299 15.90 -4.64 -6.88
CA GLN A 299 16.92 -4.04 -7.72
C GLN A 299 17.74 -2.99 -6.96
N GLU A 300 17.10 -2.11 -6.20
CA GLU A 300 17.81 -1.10 -5.41
C GLU A 300 18.68 -1.72 -4.32
N LEU A 301 18.15 -2.70 -3.58
CA LEU A 301 18.93 -3.45 -2.59
C LEU A 301 20.13 -4.16 -3.24
N THR A 302 19.91 -4.78 -4.40
CA THR A 302 20.97 -5.49 -5.14
C THR A 302 22.06 -4.52 -5.59
N LEU A 303 21.67 -3.40 -6.19
CA LEU A 303 22.59 -2.40 -6.74
C LEU A 303 23.47 -1.77 -5.65
N LYS A 304 22.88 -1.44 -4.50
CA LYS A 304 23.56 -0.64 -3.47
C LYS A 304 24.23 -1.47 -2.38
N LEU A 305 23.69 -2.66 -2.05
CA LEU A 305 24.24 -3.49 -0.97
C LEU A 305 25.19 -4.57 -1.46
N LEU A 306 25.16 -4.94 -2.75
CA LEU A 306 25.97 -6.03 -3.27
C LEU A 306 27.05 -5.48 -4.21
N ARG A 307 28.28 -5.98 -4.00
CA ARG A 307 29.41 -5.74 -4.91
C ARG A 307 29.59 -6.89 -5.92
N SER A 308 28.89 -8.00 -5.70
CA SER A 308 29.01 -9.21 -6.50
C SER A 308 28.04 -9.19 -7.67
N GLU A 309 28.50 -9.39 -8.87
CA GLU A 309 27.67 -9.49 -10.08
C GLU A 309 26.80 -10.77 -10.12
N ARG A 310 27.10 -11.76 -9.27
CA ARG A 310 26.40 -13.03 -9.24
C ARG A 310 25.31 -13.10 -8.20
N ARG A 311 25.31 -12.20 -7.21
CA ARG A 311 24.36 -12.22 -6.10
C ARG A 311 23.28 -11.15 -6.30
N TYR A 312 22.07 -11.47 -5.87
CA TYR A 312 20.94 -10.56 -5.93
C TYR A 312 19.91 -10.86 -4.84
N PHE A 313 19.14 -9.85 -4.45
CA PHE A 313 18.02 -10.02 -3.53
C PHE A 313 16.74 -10.37 -4.29
N LYS A 314 15.92 -11.23 -3.69
CA LYS A 314 14.65 -11.69 -4.26
C LYS A 314 13.61 -11.91 -3.16
N PHE A 315 12.42 -11.37 -3.34
CA PHE A 315 11.29 -11.68 -2.46
C PHE A 315 10.75 -13.09 -2.71
N ASN A 316 10.26 -13.73 -1.65
CA ASN A 316 9.49 -14.96 -1.78
C ASN A 316 8.11 -14.65 -2.37
N ARG A 317 7.99 -14.78 -3.68
CA ARG A 317 6.78 -14.41 -4.44
C ARG A 317 5.65 -15.42 -4.28
N ARG A 318 5.94 -16.69 -3.93
CA ARG A 318 4.94 -17.76 -3.81
C ARG A 318 3.91 -17.46 -2.73
N ARG A 319 4.34 -16.95 -1.58
CA ARG A 319 3.47 -16.60 -0.44
C ARG A 319 2.58 -15.36 -0.69
N LEU A 320 2.78 -14.63 -1.76
CA LEU A 320 1.99 -13.44 -2.10
C LEU A 320 0.69 -13.79 -2.82
N TYR A 321 0.62 -14.93 -3.51
CA TYR A 321 -0.57 -15.36 -4.22
C TYR A 321 -1.58 -15.98 -3.27
N ALA A 322 -2.87 -15.75 -3.53
CA ALA A 322 -3.93 -16.52 -2.92
C ALA A 322 -4.00 -17.87 -3.62
N LEU A 323 -3.47 -18.89 -2.98
CA LEU A 323 -3.63 -20.27 -3.35
C LEU A 323 -4.38 -20.97 -2.23
N ASP A 324 -5.43 -21.68 -2.57
CA ASP A 324 -6.08 -22.58 -1.60
C ASP A 324 -5.10 -23.70 -1.22
N LEU A 325 -5.11 -24.10 0.05
CA LEU A 325 -4.21 -25.13 0.57
C LEU A 325 -4.28 -26.43 -0.25
N LYS A 326 -5.50 -26.75 -0.74
CA LYS A 326 -5.72 -27.89 -1.60
C LYS A 326 -5.05 -27.71 -2.96
N GLU A 327 -5.22 -26.53 -3.59
CA GLU A 327 -4.62 -26.25 -4.90
C GLU A 327 -3.11 -26.25 -4.83
N LEU A 328 -2.52 -25.71 -3.74
CA LEU A 328 -1.09 -25.77 -3.50
C LEU A 328 -0.61 -27.20 -3.34
N ALA A 329 -1.34 -28.05 -2.60
CA ALA A 329 -1.03 -29.46 -2.43
C ALA A 329 -1.08 -30.21 -3.78
N ASP A 330 -2.12 -29.97 -4.57
CA ASP A 330 -2.28 -30.61 -5.89
C ASP A 330 -1.15 -30.21 -6.85
N ILE A 331 -0.74 -28.94 -6.87
CA ILE A 331 0.40 -28.46 -7.65
C ILE A 331 1.70 -29.11 -7.20
N ASN A 332 1.96 -29.14 -5.89
CA ASN A 332 3.17 -29.72 -5.33
C ASN A 332 3.26 -31.24 -5.58
N MET A 333 2.14 -31.95 -5.45
CA MET A 333 2.07 -33.39 -5.78
C MET A 333 2.37 -33.60 -7.28
N ALA A 334 1.73 -32.82 -8.17
CA ALA A 334 1.97 -32.94 -9.60
C ALA A 334 3.43 -32.63 -10.00
N MET A 335 4.09 -31.71 -9.31
CA MET A 335 5.51 -31.38 -9.50
C MET A 335 6.43 -32.48 -8.95
N SER A 336 6.12 -33.02 -7.76
CA SER A 336 6.87 -34.11 -7.14
C SER A 336 6.79 -35.38 -7.99
N ASP A 337 5.59 -35.76 -8.46
CA ASP A 337 5.36 -36.91 -9.33
C ASP A 337 6.19 -36.89 -10.62
N ARG A 338 6.51 -35.68 -11.09
CA ARG A 338 7.35 -35.47 -12.28
C ARG A 338 8.85 -35.37 -11.96
N GLY A 339 9.23 -35.39 -10.69
CA GLY A 339 10.59 -35.28 -10.22
C GLY A 339 11.15 -33.86 -10.30
N TYR A 340 10.28 -32.82 -10.31
CA TYR A 340 10.70 -31.41 -10.27
C TYR A 340 10.89 -30.89 -8.84
N LEU A 341 10.24 -31.52 -7.85
CA LEU A 341 10.38 -31.20 -6.43
C LEU A 341 10.75 -32.46 -5.65
N CYS A 342 11.65 -32.32 -4.68
CA CYS A 342 11.86 -33.36 -3.68
C CYS A 342 10.85 -33.26 -2.54
N GLY A 343 10.77 -34.31 -1.71
CA GLY A 343 9.81 -34.35 -0.60
C GLY A 343 10.01 -33.20 0.41
N ASP A 344 11.24 -32.80 0.68
CA ASP A 344 11.53 -31.70 1.61
C ASP A 344 11.12 -30.33 1.04
N GLU A 345 11.25 -30.09 -0.27
CA GLU A 345 10.76 -28.86 -0.91
C GLU A 345 9.23 -28.77 -0.87
N VAL A 346 8.53 -29.90 -1.05
CA VAL A 346 7.06 -29.97 -0.89
C VAL A 346 6.66 -29.67 0.57
N ARG A 347 7.40 -30.21 1.53
CA ARG A 347 7.16 -29.96 2.96
C ARG A 347 7.41 -28.49 3.31
N GLU A 348 8.47 -27.88 2.81
CA GLU A 348 8.76 -26.44 3.01
C GLU A 348 7.66 -25.56 2.40
N ASP A 349 7.17 -25.88 1.21
CA ASP A 349 6.05 -25.14 0.57
C ASP A 349 4.74 -25.26 1.36
N MET A 350 4.54 -26.39 2.07
CA MET A 350 3.39 -26.65 2.94
C MET A 350 3.61 -26.19 4.41
N ASP A 351 4.66 -25.41 4.67
CA ASP A 351 5.06 -24.91 6.00
C ASP A 351 5.30 -26.02 7.03
N ARG A 352 5.92 -27.13 6.58
CA ARG A 352 6.31 -28.27 7.42
C ARG A 352 7.83 -28.40 7.46
N ASP A 353 8.35 -28.87 8.58
CA ASP A 353 9.79 -29.09 8.75
C ASP A 353 10.33 -30.14 7.77
N PRO A 354 11.57 -29.97 7.27
CA PRO A 354 12.24 -30.99 6.45
C PRO A 354 12.32 -32.33 7.18
N ALA A 355 12.19 -33.44 6.45
CA ALA A 355 12.26 -34.78 6.98
C ALA A 355 13.43 -35.60 6.43
N GLY A 356 14.35 -34.98 5.67
CA GLY A 356 15.47 -35.63 5.03
C GLY A 356 15.12 -36.27 3.66
N LEU A 357 13.97 -35.91 3.08
CA LEU A 357 13.49 -36.38 1.78
C LEU A 357 14.09 -35.57 0.64
N THR A 358 15.40 -35.69 0.44
CA THR A 358 16.16 -34.88 -0.53
C THR A 358 16.26 -35.50 -1.92
N THR A 359 15.74 -36.73 -2.11
CA THR A 359 15.77 -37.43 -3.40
C THR A 359 14.62 -36.97 -4.29
N TYR A 360 14.93 -36.73 -5.57
CA TYR A 360 13.92 -36.45 -6.59
C TYR A 360 13.38 -37.78 -7.13
N GLU A 361 12.14 -38.09 -6.83
CA GLU A 361 11.45 -39.28 -7.27
C GLU A 361 10.56 -38.97 -8.46
N LYS A 362 10.49 -39.91 -9.41
CA LYS A 362 9.66 -39.80 -10.60
C LYS A 362 8.76 -41.02 -10.70
N LEU A 363 7.46 -40.81 -10.87
CA LEU A 363 6.55 -41.92 -11.12
C LEU A 363 6.97 -42.68 -12.39
N GLU A 364 7.03 -44.02 -12.31
CA GLU A 364 7.44 -44.92 -13.41
C GLU A 364 6.64 -44.76 -14.71
N ASN A 365 5.48 -44.08 -14.64
CA ASN A 365 4.61 -43.89 -15.81
C ASN A 365 5.10 -42.83 -16.83
N TYR A 366 6.18 -42.08 -16.50
CA TYR A 366 6.77 -41.09 -17.40
C TYR A 366 8.04 -41.66 -18.05
N ILE A 367 7.87 -42.42 -19.12
CA ILE A 367 8.97 -42.91 -19.93
C ILE A 367 9.23 -41.95 -21.08
N PRO A 368 10.47 -41.59 -21.39
CA PRO A 368 10.82 -40.83 -22.59
C PRO A 368 10.20 -41.46 -23.83
N VAL A 369 9.74 -40.64 -24.76
CA VAL A 369 9.01 -41.08 -25.98
C VAL A 369 9.86 -42.04 -26.81
N ASP A 370 11.18 -41.89 -26.82
CA ASP A 370 12.18 -42.74 -27.45
C ASP A 370 12.37 -44.11 -26.76
N ARG A 371 11.84 -44.30 -25.54
CA ARG A 371 11.90 -45.55 -24.76
C ARG A 371 10.52 -46.16 -24.46
N LEU A 372 9.49 -45.75 -25.18
CA LEU A 372 8.13 -46.29 -24.98
C LEU A 372 8.06 -47.83 -25.12
N GLY A 373 8.96 -48.45 -25.88
CA GLY A 373 9.05 -49.91 -26.04
C GLY A 373 9.71 -50.67 -24.87
N ASP A 374 10.33 -49.94 -23.90
CA ASP A 374 11.04 -50.56 -22.77
C ASP A 374 10.15 -50.82 -21.55
N GLN A 375 8.84 -50.56 -21.64
CA GLN A 375 7.92 -50.77 -20.52
C GLN A 375 7.77 -52.24 -20.19
N LYS A 376 8.08 -52.65 -18.95
CA LYS A 376 7.91 -54.02 -18.47
C LYS A 376 6.51 -54.57 -18.70
N LYS A 377 5.45 -53.73 -18.52
CA LYS A 377 4.06 -54.10 -18.78
C LYS A 377 3.72 -54.43 -20.21
N LEU A 378 4.52 -53.99 -21.19
CA LEU A 378 4.37 -54.35 -22.61
C LEU A 378 5.13 -55.61 -22.93
N LYS A 379 6.28 -55.87 -22.30
CA LYS A 379 7.08 -57.11 -22.46
C LYS A 379 6.36 -58.34 -21.89
N ASP A 380 5.60 -58.19 -20.80
CA ASP A 380 4.83 -59.30 -20.20
C ASP A 380 3.62 -59.75 -21.05
N LYS A 381 3.12 -58.88 -21.94
CA LYS A 381 2.02 -59.21 -22.88
C LYS A 381 2.50 -59.94 -24.14
N GLU A 382 3.75 -59.79 -24.55
CA GLU A 382 4.32 -60.54 -25.68
C GLU A 382 4.78 -61.97 -25.29
N GLY A 383 5.00 -62.22 -23.98
CA GLY A 383 5.38 -63.55 -23.48
C GLY A 383 4.23 -64.57 -23.39
N ASP A 384 2.99 -64.12 -23.22
CA ASP A 384 1.83 -65.01 -23.06
C ASP A 384 1.12 -65.41 -24.39
N GLY A 385 1.58 -64.83 -25.50
CA GLY A 385 0.99 -65.10 -26.84
C GLY A 385 1.53 -66.31 -27.58
N ASN A 386 2.59 -67.01 -27.04
CA ASN A 386 3.29 -68.07 -27.77
C ASN A 386 3.26 -69.45 -27.09
N ALA A 387 2.35 -69.70 -26.17
CA ALA A 387 2.19 -70.97 -25.46
C ALA A 387 0.85 -71.70 -25.79
N SER A 388 0.37 -71.58 -27.01
CA SER A 388 -0.74 -72.44 -27.51
C SER A 388 -0.64 -72.61 -29.02
N LYS A 389 0.22 -73.52 -29.43
CA LYS A 389 0.07 -74.34 -30.67
C LYS A 389 0.66 -75.67 -30.42
#